data_9bd4e37574dbc637e2b8e24acb57bc47
#
_entry.id   9bd4e37574dbc637e2b8e24acb57bc47
#
_cell.length_a   1.000
_cell.length_b   1.000
_cell.length_c   1.000
_cell.angle_alpha   90.00
_cell.angle_beta   90.00
_cell.angle_gamma   90.00
#
_symmetry.space_group_name_H-M   'P 1'
#
loop_
_entity.id
_entity.type
_entity.pdbx_description
1 polymer ?
#
loop_
_entity_poly.entity_id
_entity_poly.type
_entity_poly.pdbx_seq_one_letter_code
_entity_poly.pdbx_strand_id
1 'polypeptide(L)'
;MSIKNYEQAPYLLLATAKGMIKKSSLSEYDSSRSGGIIGINLKPNDRVISAQLVTKINDVILVSKKGFSVRCAVDEETLRSAGRATTGVIGIRFKNKTDELLSMSVVQPNSYLVTATDAGFAKRTEVKEWAAKGRGTQGVRAMRISDDTRGSLVGAFIAQETDELFAIASNGVVLRTQVSEIEQPVETLWEFQ
;
A
#
# COMPACT_ATOMS: atom_id res chain seq x y z
N MET A 1 -10.50 7.28 7.83
CA MET A 1 -10.26 6.43 9.03
C MET A 1 -10.80 7.16 10.24
N SER A 2 -11.58 6.52 11.07
CA SER A 2 -12.07 7.05 12.35
C SER A 2 -11.26 6.45 13.48
N ILE A 3 -10.77 7.27 14.39
CA ILE A 3 -10.01 6.85 15.57
C ILE A 3 -10.88 7.12 16.79
N LYS A 4 -11.21 6.06 17.53
CA LYS A 4 -12.03 6.18 18.75
C LYS A 4 -11.20 6.44 20.00
N ASN A 5 -9.96 5.93 20.01
CA ASN A 5 -9.01 6.09 21.10
C ASN A 5 -7.60 6.20 20.52
N TYR A 6 -6.82 7.19 20.96
CA TYR A 6 -5.44 7.42 20.53
C TYR A 6 -4.42 6.44 21.16
N GLU A 7 -4.88 5.56 22.05
CA GLU A 7 -4.07 4.48 22.63
C GLU A 7 -4.19 3.16 21.88
N GLN A 8 -5.10 3.05 20.89
CA GLN A 8 -5.36 1.79 20.16
C GLN A 8 -4.18 1.31 19.31
N ALA A 9 -3.24 2.20 18.99
CA ALA A 9 -1.97 1.86 18.37
C ALA A 9 -0.93 2.96 18.69
N PRO A 10 0.37 2.62 18.72
CA PRO A 10 1.40 3.61 19.04
C PRO A 10 1.64 4.62 17.91
N TYR A 11 1.38 4.26 16.66
CA TYR A 11 1.73 5.07 15.51
C TYR A 11 0.63 5.16 14.46
N LEU A 12 0.57 6.32 13.81
CA LEU A 12 -0.11 6.55 12.55
C LEU A 12 0.93 6.60 11.42
N LEU A 13 0.73 5.78 10.39
CA LEU A 13 1.51 5.79 9.17
C LEU A 13 0.68 6.40 8.05
N LEU A 14 1.20 7.45 7.44
CA LEU A 14 0.61 8.13 6.28
C LEU A 14 1.43 7.84 5.03
N ALA A 15 0.76 7.71 3.89
CA ALA A 15 1.40 7.59 2.59
C ALA A 15 0.79 8.57 1.59
N THR A 16 1.64 9.12 0.70
CA THR A 16 1.24 10.09 -0.31
C THR A 16 1.36 9.54 -1.73
N ALA A 17 0.64 10.14 -2.66
CA ALA A 17 0.66 9.76 -4.06
C ALA A 17 2.08 9.81 -4.67
N LYS A 18 2.93 10.74 -4.23
CA LYS A 18 4.35 10.83 -4.66
C LYS A 18 5.28 9.84 -3.97
N GLY A 19 4.73 8.84 -3.25
CA GLY A 19 5.52 7.77 -2.65
C GLY A 19 6.23 8.15 -1.36
N MET A 20 5.86 9.27 -0.72
CA MET A 20 6.34 9.61 0.61
C MET A 20 5.57 8.83 1.65
N ILE A 21 6.25 8.42 2.72
CA ILE A 21 5.63 7.81 3.90
C ILE A 21 6.10 8.53 5.16
N LYS A 22 5.23 8.58 6.16
CA LYS A 22 5.52 9.22 7.44
C LYS A 22 4.88 8.46 8.59
N LYS A 23 5.70 8.01 9.53
CA LYS A 23 5.29 7.44 10.81
C LYS A 23 5.38 8.53 11.88
N SER A 24 4.30 8.75 12.62
CA SER A 24 4.26 9.67 13.77
C SER A 24 3.56 9.00 14.94
N SER A 25 3.88 9.41 16.17
CA SER A 25 3.11 8.96 17.33
C SER A 25 1.63 9.28 17.15
N LEU A 26 0.76 8.33 17.41
CA LEU A 26 -0.69 8.54 17.27
C LEU A 26 -1.18 9.62 18.23
N SER A 27 -0.59 9.73 19.42
CA SER A 27 -0.91 10.76 20.43
C SER A 27 -0.70 12.20 19.94
N GLU A 28 0.19 12.43 18.96
CA GLU A 28 0.38 13.76 18.38
C GLU A 28 -0.83 14.28 17.59
N TYR A 29 -1.77 13.39 17.26
CA TYR A 29 -3.01 13.72 16.57
C TYR A 29 -4.20 13.92 17.50
N ASP A 30 -4.03 13.66 18.79
CA ASP A 30 -5.03 14.01 19.82
C ASP A 30 -5.05 15.54 20.01
N SER A 31 -6.16 16.16 19.67
CA SER A 31 -6.29 17.60 19.70
C SER A 31 -7.72 18.04 19.94
N SER A 32 -7.89 18.94 20.89
CA SER A 32 -9.18 19.60 21.17
C SER A 32 -9.51 20.74 20.19
N ARG A 33 -8.65 21.04 19.20
CA ARG A 33 -8.86 22.13 18.25
C ARG A 33 -10.00 21.82 17.29
N SER A 34 -11.05 22.60 17.30
CA SER A 34 -12.21 22.44 16.41
C SER A 34 -11.89 22.64 14.92
N GLY A 35 -10.90 23.46 14.59
CA GLY A 35 -10.44 23.71 13.22
C GLY A 35 -9.51 22.65 12.64
N GLY A 36 -9.27 21.55 13.37
CA GLY A 36 -8.33 20.50 12.98
C GLY A 36 -6.85 20.90 13.13
N ILE A 37 -5.98 20.01 12.75
CA ILE A 37 -4.53 20.16 12.81
C ILE A 37 -3.87 19.63 11.54
N ILE A 38 -2.71 20.23 11.19
CA ILE A 38 -1.90 19.72 10.07
C ILE A 38 -1.38 18.32 10.44
N GLY A 39 -1.76 17.33 9.66
CA GLY A 39 -1.35 15.94 9.84
C GLY A 39 -0.06 15.58 9.13
N ILE A 40 0.29 16.28 8.06
CA ILE A 40 1.50 16.09 7.25
C ILE A 40 1.74 17.34 6.41
N ASN A 41 2.99 17.72 6.19
CA ASN A 41 3.35 18.73 5.21
C ASN A 41 3.53 18.07 3.84
N LEU A 42 2.64 18.37 2.90
CA LEU A 42 2.68 17.82 1.55
C LEU A 42 3.65 18.61 0.66
N LYS A 43 4.32 17.91 -0.25
CA LYS A 43 5.02 18.55 -1.37
C LYS A 43 4.00 19.16 -2.35
N PRO A 44 4.41 20.16 -3.17
CA PRO A 44 3.53 20.71 -4.20
C PRO A 44 2.91 19.61 -5.06
N ASN A 45 1.61 19.70 -5.32
CA ASN A 45 0.83 18.73 -6.11
C ASN A 45 0.93 17.28 -5.61
N ASP A 46 1.05 17.09 -4.28
CA ASP A 46 0.97 15.77 -3.65
C ASP A 46 -0.33 15.66 -2.84
N ARG A 47 -0.74 14.44 -2.51
CA ARG A 47 -1.93 14.16 -1.71
C ARG A 47 -1.74 12.91 -0.87
N VAL A 48 -2.36 12.86 0.29
CA VAL A 48 -2.43 11.63 1.11
C VAL A 48 -3.35 10.63 0.42
N ILE A 49 -2.88 9.39 0.27
CA ILE A 49 -3.66 8.31 -0.34
C ILE A 49 -4.00 7.20 0.65
N SER A 50 -3.24 7.08 1.73
CA SER A 50 -3.48 6.06 2.74
C SER A 50 -3.06 6.51 4.12
N ALA A 51 -3.80 6.01 5.13
CA ALA A 51 -3.52 6.17 6.54
C ALA A 51 -3.75 4.84 7.26
N GLN A 52 -2.77 4.33 7.98
CA GLN A 52 -2.80 3.03 8.67
C GLN A 52 -2.30 3.18 10.11
N LEU A 53 -2.96 2.48 11.02
CA LEU A 53 -2.45 2.30 12.39
C LEU A 53 -1.42 1.18 12.38
N VAL A 54 -0.25 1.44 12.95
CA VAL A 54 0.87 0.49 12.93
C VAL A 54 1.58 0.42 14.27
N THR A 55 2.26 -0.70 14.49
CA THR A 55 3.22 -0.90 15.56
C THR A 55 4.62 -1.04 14.97
N LYS A 56 5.66 -1.01 15.79
CA LYS A 56 7.05 -1.16 15.35
C LYS A 56 7.42 -2.55 14.79
N ILE A 57 6.55 -3.54 14.98
CA ILE A 57 6.75 -4.91 14.47
C ILE A 57 6.04 -5.17 13.14
N ASN A 58 5.29 -4.19 12.63
CA ASN A 58 4.62 -4.36 11.36
C ASN A 58 5.59 -4.15 10.19
N ASP A 59 5.28 -4.85 9.09
CA ASP A 59 5.73 -4.49 7.75
C ASP A 59 4.57 -3.86 6.99
N VAL A 60 4.90 -3.02 6.03
CA VAL A 60 3.93 -2.49 5.06
C VAL A 60 4.37 -2.80 3.64
N ILE A 61 3.40 -2.98 2.77
CA ILE A 61 3.62 -3.08 1.34
C ILE A 61 3.03 -1.86 0.64
N LEU A 62 3.86 -1.23 -0.17
CA LEU A 62 3.54 -0.08 -1.01
C LEU A 62 3.39 -0.56 -2.44
N VAL A 63 2.33 -0.22 -3.14
CA VAL A 63 2.12 -0.62 -4.53
C VAL A 63 1.86 0.61 -5.40
N SER A 64 2.59 0.73 -6.52
CA SER A 64 2.41 1.81 -7.47
C SER A 64 1.39 1.47 -8.56
N LYS A 65 0.82 2.48 -9.22
CA LYS A 65 -0.13 2.31 -10.33
C LYS A 65 0.48 1.56 -11.53
N LYS A 66 1.79 1.63 -11.70
CA LYS A 66 2.52 0.90 -12.75
C LYS A 66 2.94 -0.52 -12.32
N GLY A 67 2.42 -1.00 -11.18
CA GLY A 67 2.57 -2.38 -10.73
C GLY A 67 3.91 -2.70 -10.05
N PHE A 68 4.64 -1.71 -9.56
CA PHE A 68 5.82 -1.93 -8.71
C PHE A 68 5.44 -1.90 -7.24
N SER A 69 6.19 -2.64 -6.42
CA SER A 69 5.90 -2.76 -5.00
C SER A 69 7.16 -2.80 -4.14
N VAL A 70 7.06 -2.26 -2.94
CA VAL A 70 8.10 -2.29 -1.91
C VAL A 70 7.47 -2.80 -0.62
N ARG A 71 8.04 -3.86 -0.03
CA ARG A 71 7.76 -4.24 1.35
C ARG A 71 8.87 -3.72 2.25
N CYS A 72 8.52 -2.99 3.28
CA CYS A 72 9.49 -2.46 4.23
C CYS A 72 8.96 -2.53 5.68
N ALA A 73 9.89 -2.70 6.62
CA ALA A 73 9.59 -2.67 8.04
C ALA A 73 9.22 -1.25 8.51
N VAL A 74 8.41 -1.17 9.59
CA VAL A 74 7.97 0.09 10.21
C VAL A 74 8.72 0.36 11.52
N ASP A 75 9.81 -0.38 11.78
CA ASP A 75 10.67 -0.19 12.94
C ASP A 75 11.38 1.18 12.94
N GLU A 76 12.11 1.48 14.02
CA GLU A 76 12.82 2.76 14.14
C GLU A 76 14.13 2.80 13.33
N GLU A 77 14.66 1.67 12.91
CA GLU A 77 15.85 1.59 12.04
C GLU A 77 15.50 1.93 10.60
N THR A 78 14.45 1.28 10.07
CA THR A 78 14.00 1.47 8.67
C THR A 78 13.18 2.73 8.49
N LEU A 79 12.24 3.01 9.42
CA LEU A 79 11.33 4.15 9.37
C LEU A 79 11.23 4.82 10.73
N ARG A 80 12.14 5.76 10.98
CA ARG A 80 12.14 6.54 12.22
C ARG A 80 10.86 7.37 12.34
N SER A 81 10.33 7.44 13.56
CA SER A 81 9.20 8.31 13.89
C SER A 81 9.56 9.77 13.66
N ALA A 82 8.64 10.53 13.11
CA ALA A 82 8.80 11.94 12.78
C ALA A 82 7.60 12.74 13.30
N GLY A 83 7.83 13.98 13.65
CA GLY A 83 6.79 14.87 14.14
C GLY A 83 5.63 15.02 13.14
N ARG A 84 4.44 15.26 13.67
CA ARG A 84 3.18 15.35 12.94
C ARG A 84 3.25 16.29 11.72
N ALA A 85 3.84 17.48 11.87
CA ALA A 85 3.91 18.51 10.83
C ALA A 85 5.20 18.40 9.98
N THR A 86 5.65 17.19 9.63
CA THR A 86 6.79 16.95 8.73
C THR A 86 6.32 16.35 7.41
N THR A 87 7.19 16.34 6.39
CA THR A 87 6.89 15.82 5.05
C THR A 87 7.02 14.29 4.98
N GLY A 88 7.76 13.68 5.91
CA GLY A 88 8.10 12.26 5.85
C GLY A 88 9.31 11.98 4.97
N VAL A 89 9.44 10.72 4.55
CA VAL A 89 10.58 10.19 3.81
C VAL A 89 10.10 9.39 2.60
N ILE A 90 11.01 9.12 1.67
CA ILE A 90 10.68 8.30 0.47
C ILE A 90 10.43 6.86 0.91
N GLY A 91 9.23 6.34 0.64
CA GLY A 91 8.85 4.94 0.82
C GLY A 91 9.18 4.12 -0.43
N ILE A 92 8.75 4.59 -1.60
CA ILE A 92 9.02 3.98 -2.90
C ILE A 92 9.53 5.03 -3.89
N ARG A 93 10.47 4.64 -4.76
CA ARG A 93 10.95 5.47 -5.89
C ARG A 93 10.32 4.97 -7.17
N PHE A 94 9.71 5.87 -7.92
CA PHE A 94 9.13 5.54 -9.21
C PHE A 94 10.19 5.61 -10.32
N LYS A 95 10.19 4.60 -11.20
CA LYS A 95 10.99 4.62 -12.44
C LYS A 95 10.48 5.66 -13.42
N ASN A 96 9.16 5.81 -13.50
CA ASN A 96 8.48 6.72 -14.39
C ASN A 96 7.95 7.92 -13.59
N LYS A 97 8.16 9.13 -14.10
CA LYS A 97 7.67 10.38 -13.47
C LYS A 97 6.14 10.48 -13.44
N THR A 98 5.44 9.71 -14.29
CA THR A 98 3.97 9.64 -14.31
C THR A 98 3.41 8.58 -13.38
N ASP A 99 4.25 7.77 -12.70
CA ASP A 99 3.79 6.77 -11.76
C ASP A 99 3.43 7.42 -10.41
N GLU A 100 2.46 6.84 -9.74
CA GLU A 100 2.00 7.26 -8.43
C GLU A 100 1.81 6.04 -7.52
N LEU A 101 1.88 6.28 -6.22
CA LEU A 101 1.49 5.27 -5.25
C LEU A 101 -0.03 5.03 -5.36
N LEU A 102 -0.41 3.77 -5.52
CA LEU A 102 -1.80 3.32 -5.57
C LEU A 102 -2.33 2.98 -4.18
N SER A 103 -1.54 2.21 -3.42
CA SER A 103 -1.96 1.74 -2.10
C SER A 103 -0.78 1.54 -1.15
N MET A 104 -1.10 1.54 0.14
CA MET A 104 -0.26 1.09 1.24
C MET A 104 -1.11 0.20 2.15
N SER A 105 -0.63 -0.99 2.46
CA SER A 105 -1.30 -1.95 3.32
C SER A 105 -0.35 -2.50 4.37
N VAL A 106 -0.86 -2.75 5.58
CA VAL A 106 -0.12 -3.47 6.62
C VAL A 106 -0.11 -4.95 6.27
N VAL A 107 1.08 -5.54 6.28
CA VAL A 107 1.27 -6.98 6.01
C VAL A 107 0.74 -7.80 7.19
N GLN A 108 -0.05 -8.82 6.89
CA GLN A 108 -0.55 -9.79 7.85
C GLN A 108 0.16 -11.14 7.64
N PRO A 109 0.38 -11.93 8.68
CA PRO A 109 0.89 -13.28 8.52
C PRO A 109 -0.02 -14.13 7.61
N ASN A 110 0.57 -14.98 6.77
CA ASN A 110 -0.15 -15.89 5.86
C ASN A 110 -1.20 -15.21 4.98
N SER A 111 -0.90 -13.99 4.53
CA SER A 111 -1.78 -13.19 3.67
C SER A 111 -1.27 -13.11 2.25
N TYR A 112 -2.15 -12.63 1.37
CA TYR A 112 -1.90 -12.40 -0.03
C TYR A 112 -1.94 -10.91 -0.35
N LEU A 113 -1.08 -10.46 -1.25
CA LEU A 113 -1.30 -9.23 -1.98
C LEU A 113 -2.22 -9.54 -3.16
N VAL A 114 -3.44 -9.03 -3.12
CA VAL A 114 -4.38 -9.07 -4.24
C VAL A 114 -4.17 -7.81 -5.07
N THR A 115 -4.01 -7.99 -6.39
CA THR A 115 -3.89 -6.88 -7.35
C THR A 115 -4.94 -7.04 -8.43
N ALA A 116 -5.60 -5.94 -8.83
CA ALA A 116 -6.65 -5.95 -9.84
C ALA A 116 -6.51 -4.77 -10.82
N THR A 117 -6.87 -5.00 -12.09
CA THR A 117 -6.85 -3.99 -13.15
C THR A 117 -8.26 -3.59 -13.58
N ASP A 118 -8.37 -2.44 -14.24
CA ASP A 118 -9.63 -1.94 -14.83
C ASP A 118 -10.10 -2.79 -16.03
N ALA A 119 -9.24 -3.62 -16.62
CA ALA A 119 -9.60 -4.60 -17.64
C ALA A 119 -10.12 -5.93 -17.06
N GLY A 120 -10.30 -6.04 -15.73
CA GLY A 120 -10.87 -7.22 -15.09
C GLY A 120 -9.85 -8.33 -14.77
N PHE A 121 -8.56 -8.11 -14.94
CA PHE A 121 -7.54 -9.06 -14.48
C PHE A 121 -7.26 -8.90 -13.01
N ALA A 122 -7.23 -10.02 -12.29
CA ALA A 122 -6.81 -10.05 -10.90
C ALA A 122 -5.81 -11.18 -10.66
N LYS A 123 -4.94 -11.01 -9.68
CA LYS A 123 -4.09 -12.09 -9.17
C LYS A 123 -3.87 -11.92 -7.68
N ARG A 124 -3.67 -13.03 -6.97
CA ARG A 124 -3.17 -13.05 -5.60
C ARG A 124 -1.75 -13.60 -5.57
N THR A 125 -0.91 -13.05 -4.72
CA THR A 125 0.48 -13.50 -4.54
C THR A 125 0.76 -13.54 -3.05
N GLU A 126 1.32 -14.63 -2.55
CA GLU A 126 1.65 -14.73 -1.13
C GLU A 126 2.64 -13.64 -0.72
N VAL A 127 2.37 -12.96 0.40
CA VAL A 127 3.22 -11.85 0.87
C VAL A 127 4.64 -12.29 1.17
N LYS A 128 4.87 -13.57 1.46
CA LYS A 128 6.22 -14.13 1.68
C LYS A 128 7.15 -14.00 0.46
N GLU A 129 6.60 -13.88 -0.77
CA GLU A 129 7.37 -13.64 -2.01
C GLU A 129 8.12 -12.29 -2.00
N TRP A 130 7.69 -11.35 -1.15
CA TRP A 130 8.41 -10.09 -0.95
C TRP A 130 9.32 -10.20 0.27
N ALA A 131 10.62 -10.25 0.05
CA ALA A 131 11.57 -10.01 1.12
C ALA A 131 11.39 -8.57 1.64
N ALA A 132 11.34 -8.40 2.96
CA ALA A 132 11.37 -7.08 3.57
C ALA A 132 12.71 -6.41 3.20
N LYS A 133 12.63 -5.29 2.48
CA LYS A 133 13.80 -4.50 2.06
C LYS A 133 13.69 -3.10 2.70
N GLY A 134 14.78 -2.37 2.68
CA GLY A 134 14.74 -0.96 3.06
C GLY A 134 13.79 -0.16 2.17
N ARG A 135 13.18 0.89 2.76
CA ARG A 135 12.36 1.88 2.02
C ARG A 135 13.18 2.65 0.97
N GLY A 136 12.48 3.36 0.08
CA GLY A 136 13.10 4.27 -0.89
C GLY A 136 13.78 3.56 -2.05
N THR A 137 13.45 2.31 -2.31
CA THR A 137 13.87 1.55 -3.49
C THR A 137 12.82 1.67 -4.61
N GLN A 138 13.16 1.21 -5.82
CA GLN A 138 12.19 1.09 -6.92
C GLN A 138 11.28 -0.13 -6.76
N GLY A 139 11.63 -1.04 -5.85
CA GLY A 139 10.86 -2.24 -5.57
C GLY A 139 10.95 -3.31 -6.65
N VAL A 140 10.06 -4.27 -6.52
CA VAL A 140 9.88 -5.39 -7.44
C VAL A 140 8.50 -5.31 -8.10
N ARG A 141 8.32 -6.04 -9.18
CA ARG A 141 7.05 -6.05 -9.90
C ARG A 141 6.01 -6.88 -9.15
N ALA A 142 4.93 -6.26 -8.71
CA ALA A 142 3.79 -6.95 -8.12
C ALA A 142 2.86 -7.52 -9.21
N MET A 143 2.65 -6.76 -10.29
CA MET A 143 1.86 -7.19 -11.44
C MET A 143 2.47 -6.63 -12.73
N ARG A 144 2.52 -7.46 -13.78
CA ARG A 144 2.94 -7.01 -15.10
C ARG A 144 1.76 -6.31 -15.77
N ILE A 145 1.86 -5.00 -15.90
CA ILE A 145 0.93 -4.17 -16.63
C ILE A 145 1.47 -4.05 -18.06
N SER A 146 0.73 -4.57 -19.03
CA SER A 146 0.97 -4.34 -20.45
C SER A 146 -0.16 -3.42 -20.94
N ASP A 147 0.22 -2.28 -21.48
CA ASP A 147 -0.69 -1.16 -21.75
C ASP A 147 -1.87 -1.49 -22.69
N ASP A 148 -1.73 -2.54 -23.54
CA ASP A 148 -2.70 -2.81 -24.60
C ASP A 148 -3.74 -3.89 -24.26
N THR A 149 -3.51 -4.74 -23.24
CA THR A 149 -4.40 -5.88 -22.97
C THR A 149 -4.84 -6.03 -21.52
N ARG A 150 -4.04 -5.61 -20.56
CA ARG A 150 -4.30 -5.83 -19.12
C ARG A 150 -4.81 -4.61 -18.39
N GLY A 151 -4.89 -3.46 -19.08
CA GLY A 151 -5.35 -2.21 -18.48
C GLY A 151 -4.39 -1.64 -17.43
N SER A 152 -4.92 -0.80 -16.56
CA SER A 152 -4.20 -0.14 -15.48
C SER A 152 -4.51 -0.78 -14.13
N LEU A 153 -3.53 -0.79 -13.23
CA LEU A 153 -3.76 -1.27 -11.86
C LEU A 153 -4.67 -0.28 -11.11
N VAL A 154 -5.81 -0.76 -10.63
CA VAL A 154 -6.82 0.05 -9.91
C VAL A 154 -7.02 -0.40 -8.48
N GLY A 155 -6.61 -1.62 -8.11
CA GLY A 155 -6.69 -2.15 -6.76
C GLY A 155 -5.42 -2.92 -6.37
N ALA A 156 -4.95 -2.71 -5.14
CA ALA A 156 -3.91 -3.52 -4.51
C ALA A 156 -4.11 -3.46 -2.99
N PHE A 157 -4.30 -4.60 -2.36
CA PHE A 157 -4.58 -4.70 -0.92
C PHE A 157 -4.18 -6.06 -0.36
N ILE A 158 -4.02 -6.14 0.94
CA ILE A 158 -3.74 -7.38 1.68
C ILE A 158 -5.06 -8.05 2.05
N ALA A 159 -5.15 -9.35 1.81
CA ALA A 159 -6.30 -10.17 2.15
C ALA A 159 -5.86 -11.57 2.62
N GLN A 160 -6.73 -12.21 3.39
CA GLN A 160 -6.62 -13.61 3.77
C GLN A 160 -7.27 -14.49 2.69
N GLU A 161 -6.91 -15.76 2.63
CA GLU A 161 -7.47 -16.70 1.67
C GLU A 161 -8.98 -16.86 1.79
N THR A 162 -9.49 -16.74 3.02
CA THR A 162 -10.92 -16.86 3.36
C THR A 162 -11.72 -15.59 3.17
N ASP A 163 -11.07 -14.46 2.83
CA ASP A 163 -11.77 -13.19 2.61
C ASP A 163 -12.56 -13.21 1.30
N GLU A 164 -13.61 -12.41 1.26
CA GLU A 164 -14.40 -12.17 0.07
C GLU A 164 -14.08 -10.82 -0.55
N LEU A 165 -14.03 -10.80 -1.87
CA LEU A 165 -13.80 -9.61 -2.67
C LEU A 165 -15.06 -9.22 -3.42
N PHE A 166 -15.39 -7.94 -3.38
CA PHE A 166 -16.39 -7.33 -4.24
C PHE A 166 -15.70 -6.45 -5.29
N ALA A 167 -15.92 -6.76 -6.56
CA ALA A 167 -15.52 -5.92 -7.68
C ALA A 167 -16.78 -5.25 -8.26
N ILE A 168 -16.76 -3.92 -8.35
CA ILE A 168 -17.88 -3.12 -8.85
C ILE A 168 -17.43 -2.42 -10.13
N ALA A 169 -18.05 -2.79 -11.24
CA ALA A 169 -17.78 -2.17 -12.53
C ALA A 169 -18.52 -0.83 -12.68
N SER A 170 -18.01 0.05 -13.54
CA SER A 170 -18.61 1.38 -13.80
C SER A 170 -20.06 1.34 -14.31
N ASN A 171 -20.47 0.23 -14.95
CA ASN A 171 -21.84 -0.02 -15.38
C ASN A 171 -22.77 -0.58 -14.28
N GLY A 172 -22.28 -0.69 -13.02
CA GLY A 172 -23.04 -1.17 -11.88
C GLY A 172 -23.06 -2.69 -11.71
N VAL A 173 -22.37 -3.46 -12.55
CA VAL A 173 -22.22 -4.91 -12.34
C VAL A 173 -21.33 -5.14 -11.12
N VAL A 174 -21.79 -6.03 -10.22
CA VAL A 174 -21.07 -6.42 -9.00
C VAL A 174 -20.68 -7.90 -9.13
N LEU A 175 -19.41 -8.19 -8.99
CA LEU A 175 -18.86 -9.53 -8.85
C LEU A 175 -18.45 -9.74 -7.39
N ARG A 176 -18.88 -10.86 -6.82
CA ARG A 176 -18.40 -11.37 -5.53
C ARG A 176 -17.61 -12.65 -5.76
N THR A 177 -16.41 -12.73 -5.22
CA THR A 177 -15.56 -13.91 -5.31
C THR A 177 -14.75 -14.09 -4.02
N GLN A 178 -14.35 -15.31 -3.71
CA GLN A 178 -13.41 -15.56 -2.63
C GLN A 178 -11.98 -15.28 -3.09
N VAL A 179 -11.12 -14.83 -2.19
CA VAL A 179 -9.70 -14.63 -2.50
C VAL A 179 -9.05 -15.95 -2.93
N SER A 180 -9.50 -17.08 -2.37
CA SER A 180 -9.04 -18.43 -2.78
C SER A 180 -9.29 -18.78 -4.26
N GLU A 181 -10.29 -18.17 -4.89
CA GLU A 181 -10.65 -18.41 -6.31
C GLU A 181 -9.85 -17.53 -7.28
N ILE A 182 -9.13 -16.51 -6.78
CA ILE A 182 -8.28 -15.67 -7.63
C ILE A 182 -7.00 -16.44 -7.98
N GLU A 183 -6.60 -16.39 -9.24
CA GLU A 183 -5.40 -17.07 -9.73
C GLU A 183 -4.15 -16.66 -8.95
N GLN A 184 -3.36 -17.67 -8.57
CA GLN A 184 -1.97 -17.47 -8.15
C GLN A 184 -1.08 -17.50 -9.40
N PRO A 185 0.00 -16.71 -9.44
CA PRO A 185 1.00 -16.89 -10.47
C PRO A 185 1.57 -18.30 -10.35
N VAL A 186 1.41 -19.10 -11.40
CA VAL A 186 2.17 -20.35 -11.54
C VAL A 186 3.64 -19.96 -11.54
N GLU A 187 4.49 -20.61 -10.73
CA GLU A 187 5.94 -20.51 -10.84
C GLU A 187 6.35 -20.91 -12.26
N THR A 188 6.39 -19.98 -13.16
CA THR A 188 7.09 -20.15 -14.41
C THR A 188 8.56 -20.05 -14.08
N LEU A 189 9.25 -21.18 -14.05
CA LEU A 189 10.71 -21.26 -14.15
C LEU A 189 11.13 -20.23 -15.20
N TRP A 190 11.96 -19.27 -14.76
CA TRP A 190 12.56 -18.27 -15.64
C TRP A 190 13.48 -19.01 -16.60
N GLU A 191 12.99 -19.37 -17.79
CA GLU A 191 13.87 -19.64 -18.92
C GLU A 191 14.53 -18.31 -19.31
N PHE A 192 15.79 -18.16 -18.92
CA PHE A 192 16.67 -17.17 -19.50
C PHE A 192 16.89 -17.57 -20.97
N GLN A 193 16.32 -16.86 -21.90
CA GLN A 193 16.79 -16.69 -23.27
C GLN A 193 17.35 -15.30 -23.45
#